data_68514ec2a55b165b07df3c88d6698b29
#
_entry.id   68514ec2a55b165b07df3c88d6698b29
#
_cell.length_a   1.000
_cell.length_b   1.000
_cell.length_c   1.000
_cell.angle_alpha   90.00
_cell.angle_beta   90.00
_cell.angle_gamma   90.00
#
_symmetry.space_group_name_H-M   'P 1'
#
loop_
_entity.id
_entity.type
_entity.pdbx_description
1 polymer ?
#
loop_
_entity_poly.entity_id
_entity_poly.type
_entity_poly.pdbx_seq_one_letter_code
_entity_poly.pdbx_strand_id
1 'polypeptide(L)'
;MDLEYKKILSSNFIHRLITTLFLLPVILYCTYKGGYWSKSLVLISSIFLANEWFLLTQNKTMNLDRYIFIVLIFFSLLLSIFLYFPFSILVILFFSLFYTFNFLIKKNTDNYDKWLLYGFLYICIPLLIFIHIQNLYDDKILLIWFLVVVFSTDIFSYIFGKLIKGPKIFPITSPSKTYSGTFLGIFFASTSGIVFSLMFINNIKLSYNIIFCILISSTALFGDFFISKIKRIFKVKNSGNLLPGHGGFLDRYDSIAFSLIVLFFLIYFF
;
A
#
# COMPACT_ATOMS: atom_id res chain seq x y z
N MET A 1 -25.87 22.21 17.49
CA MET A 1 -25.44 21.28 16.41
C MET A 1 -24.06 21.66 15.83
N ASP A 2 -23.74 22.94 15.62
CA ASP A 2 -22.46 23.36 15.01
C ASP A 2 -21.21 23.23 15.89
N LEU A 3 -21.33 23.35 17.21
CA LEU A 3 -20.20 23.25 18.14
C LEU A 3 -19.73 21.80 18.37
N GLU A 4 -20.65 20.85 18.45
CA GLU A 4 -20.30 19.42 18.51
C GLU A 4 -19.68 18.92 17.21
N TYR A 5 -20.18 19.37 16.07
CA TYR A 5 -19.62 19.01 14.76
C TYR A 5 -18.19 19.56 14.58
N LYS A 6 -17.92 20.79 15.02
CA LYS A 6 -16.56 21.37 15.05
C LYS A 6 -15.64 20.63 16.01
N LYS A 7 -16.15 20.18 17.16
CA LYS A 7 -15.36 19.41 18.15
C LYS A 7 -15.00 17.99 17.65
N ILE A 8 -15.94 17.33 16.96
CA ILE A 8 -15.70 16.00 16.33
C ILE A 8 -14.73 16.13 15.14
N LEU A 9 -14.84 17.19 14.33
CA LEU A 9 -13.90 17.44 13.23
C LEU A 9 -12.49 17.77 13.73
N SER A 10 -12.37 18.54 14.81
CA SER A 10 -11.08 18.86 15.42
C SER A 10 -10.43 17.64 16.06
N SER A 11 -11.19 16.78 16.75
CA SER A 11 -10.67 15.55 17.35
C SER A 11 -10.18 14.56 16.28
N ASN A 12 -10.93 14.35 15.21
CA ASN A 12 -10.52 13.49 14.10
C ASN A 12 -9.29 14.03 13.35
N PHE A 13 -9.16 15.34 13.22
CA PHE A 13 -7.99 15.97 12.63
C PHE A 13 -6.75 15.78 13.49
N ILE A 14 -6.87 16.00 14.81
CA ILE A 14 -5.78 15.79 15.77
C ILE A 14 -5.31 14.32 15.75
N HIS A 15 -6.24 13.35 15.79
CA HIS A 15 -5.89 11.93 15.70
C HIS A 15 -5.16 11.60 14.40
N ARG A 16 -5.59 12.17 13.26
CA ARG A 16 -4.88 12.02 11.97
C ARG A 16 -3.46 12.57 12.03
N LEU A 17 -3.30 13.76 12.59
CA LEU A 17 -2.00 14.41 12.68
C LEU A 17 -1.05 13.59 13.56
N ILE A 18 -1.50 13.13 14.72
CA ILE A 18 -0.72 12.30 15.64
C ILE A 18 -0.30 10.99 14.97
N THR A 19 -1.24 10.27 14.33
CA THR A 19 -0.91 8.98 13.69
C THR A 19 0.07 9.14 12.53
N THR A 20 -0.06 10.18 11.71
CA THR A 20 0.90 10.44 10.63
C THR A 20 2.26 10.81 11.19
N LEU A 21 2.31 11.68 12.19
CA LEU A 21 3.54 12.17 12.80
C LEU A 21 4.32 11.07 13.53
N PHE A 22 3.64 10.02 13.97
CA PHE A 22 4.28 8.85 14.57
C PHE A 22 4.67 7.79 13.54
N LEU A 23 3.76 7.43 12.64
CA LEU A 23 3.93 6.30 11.73
C LEU A 23 4.91 6.60 10.59
N LEU A 24 4.89 7.82 10.04
CA LEU A 24 5.76 8.20 8.95
C LEU A 24 7.25 8.20 9.34
N PRO A 25 7.69 8.79 10.47
CA PRO A 25 9.08 8.68 10.91
C PRO A 25 9.53 7.24 11.17
N VAL A 26 8.65 6.38 11.71
CA VAL A 26 8.98 4.97 11.96
C VAL A 26 9.23 4.24 10.62
N ILE A 27 8.35 4.43 9.63
CA ILE A 27 8.53 3.83 8.30
C ILE A 27 9.83 4.32 7.66
N LEU A 28 10.06 5.64 7.65
CA LEU A 28 11.28 6.21 7.06
C LEU A 28 12.54 5.75 7.80
N TYR A 29 12.52 5.69 9.11
CA TYR A 29 13.65 5.22 9.92
C TYR A 29 13.96 3.74 9.63
N CYS A 30 12.96 2.86 9.66
CA CYS A 30 13.14 1.44 9.36
C CYS A 30 13.63 1.21 7.93
N THR A 31 13.12 1.99 6.97
CA THR A 31 13.56 1.94 5.57
C THR A 31 15.00 2.43 5.43
N TYR A 32 15.37 3.52 6.08
CA TYR A 32 16.72 4.08 6.07
C TYR A 32 17.76 3.16 6.72
N LYS A 33 17.45 2.60 7.88
CA LYS A 33 18.34 1.64 8.57
C LYS A 33 18.50 0.33 7.81
N GLY A 34 17.42 -0.14 7.17
CA GLY A 34 17.40 -1.41 6.43
C GLY A 34 17.67 -2.64 7.29
N GLY A 35 18.12 -3.72 6.67
CA GLY A 35 18.49 -4.96 7.38
C GLY A 35 17.36 -5.50 8.27
N TYR A 36 17.63 -5.72 9.55
CA TYR A 36 16.64 -6.24 10.49
C TYR A 36 15.46 -5.29 10.73
N TRP A 37 15.66 -3.99 10.67
CA TRP A 37 14.61 -3.00 10.90
C TRP A 37 13.54 -3.01 9.80
N SER A 38 13.97 -3.06 8.55
CA SER A 38 13.03 -3.14 7.42
C SER A 38 12.33 -4.50 7.35
N LYS A 39 13.04 -5.60 7.64
CA LYS A 39 12.45 -6.94 7.72
C LYS A 39 11.40 -7.03 8.82
N SER A 40 11.67 -6.47 10.00
CA SER A 40 10.70 -6.40 11.11
C SER A 40 9.49 -5.55 10.74
N LEU A 41 9.69 -4.39 10.08
CA LEU A 41 8.61 -3.55 9.58
C LEU A 41 7.68 -4.33 8.65
N VAL A 42 8.24 -5.08 7.69
CA VAL A 42 7.48 -5.89 6.75
C VAL A 42 6.69 -7.00 7.46
N LEU A 43 7.31 -7.72 8.38
CA LEU A 43 6.63 -8.79 9.13
C LEU A 43 5.50 -8.26 9.99
N ILE A 44 5.70 -7.15 10.71
CA ILE A 44 4.66 -6.52 11.53
C ILE A 44 3.52 -5.99 10.64
N SER A 45 3.86 -5.29 9.56
CA SER A 45 2.85 -4.76 8.63
C SER A 45 2.03 -5.88 7.97
N SER A 46 2.64 -7.03 7.67
CA SER A 46 1.95 -8.18 7.08
C SER A 46 0.84 -8.73 7.97
N ILE A 47 1.06 -8.76 9.29
CA ILE A 47 0.04 -9.20 10.27
C ILE A 47 -1.17 -8.25 10.25
N PHE A 48 -0.93 -6.93 10.29
CA PHE A 48 -2.02 -5.96 10.25
C PHE A 48 -2.77 -6.00 8.93
N LEU A 49 -2.06 -6.05 7.81
CA LEU A 49 -2.65 -6.14 6.47
C LEU A 49 -3.49 -7.41 6.30
N ALA A 50 -2.96 -8.56 6.70
CA ALA A 50 -3.66 -9.84 6.62
C ALA A 50 -4.94 -9.82 7.46
N ASN A 51 -4.84 -9.30 8.67
CA ASN A 51 -5.98 -9.16 9.57
C ASN A 51 -7.08 -8.27 8.98
N GLU A 52 -6.73 -7.09 8.47
CA GLU A 52 -7.71 -6.17 7.88
C GLU A 52 -8.30 -6.71 6.58
N TRP A 53 -7.49 -7.32 5.72
CA TRP A 53 -7.99 -7.97 4.51
C TRP A 53 -9.01 -9.06 4.81
N PHE A 54 -8.71 -9.92 5.78
CA PHE A 54 -9.63 -10.96 6.20
C PHE A 54 -10.95 -10.38 6.73
N LEU A 55 -10.89 -9.41 7.62
CA LEU A 55 -12.09 -8.76 8.16
C LEU A 55 -12.90 -8.03 7.09
N LEU A 56 -12.22 -7.42 6.11
CA LEU A 56 -12.84 -6.74 4.99
C LEU A 56 -13.64 -7.71 4.12
N THR A 57 -13.04 -8.87 3.78
CA THR A 57 -13.58 -9.78 2.76
C THR A 57 -14.55 -10.80 3.33
N GLN A 58 -14.46 -11.09 4.61
CA GLN A 58 -15.14 -12.26 5.17
C GLN A 58 -16.37 -11.95 6.04
N ASN A 59 -16.53 -10.75 6.55
CA ASN A 59 -17.65 -10.38 7.42
C ASN A 59 -17.97 -11.41 8.56
N LYS A 60 -17.10 -12.40 8.76
CA LYS A 60 -17.28 -13.48 9.74
C LYS A 60 -16.21 -13.36 10.83
N THR A 61 -16.67 -13.46 12.06
CA THR A 61 -15.83 -13.49 13.26
C THR A 61 -15.17 -14.86 13.51
N MET A 62 -15.18 -15.77 12.53
CA MET A 62 -14.64 -17.11 12.67
C MET A 62 -13.10 -17.05 12.80
N ASN A 63 -12.66 -17.36 14.00
CA ASN A 63 -11.31 -17.10 14.46
C ASN A 63 -10.26 -17.98 13.78
N LEU A 64 -10.55 -19.26 13.50
CA LEU A 64 -9.54 -20.20 13.01
C LEU A 64 -9.02 -19.86 11.61
N ASP A 65 -9.91 -19.66 10.63
CA ASP A 65 -9.53 -19.32 9.25
C ASP A 65 -8.76 -18.00 9.18
N ARG A 66 -9.10 -17.03 10.04
CA ARG A 66 -8.39 -15.77 10.18
C ARG A 66 -6.96 -15.97 10.66
N TYR A 67 -6.76 -16.77 11.71
CA TYR A 67 -5.43 -17.05 12.22
C TYR A 67 -4.59 -17.83 11.20
N ILE A 68 -5.18 -18.81 10.50
CA ILE A 68 -4.52 -19.54 9.43
C ILE A 68 -4.06 -18.58 8.33
N PHE A 69 -4.92 -17.65 7.90
CA PHE A 69 -4.57 -16.66 6.87
C PHE A 69 -3.41 -15.77 7.29
N ILE A 70 -3.44 -15.24 8.51
CA ILE A 70 -2.38 -14.39 9.06
C ILE A 70 -1.06 -15.18 9.16
N VAL A 71 -1.12 -16.40 9.71
CA VAL A 71 0.06 -17.25 9.89
C VAL A 71 0.69 -17.63 8.55
N LEU A 72 -0.10 -17.97 7.53
CA LEU A 72 0.40 -18.31 6.21
C LEU A 72 1.11 -17.14 5.54
N ILE A 73 0.55 -15.92 5.60
CA ILE A 73 1.20 -14.71 5.09
C ILE A 73 2.48 -14.42 5.85
N PHE A 74 2.43 -14.41 7.17
CA PHE A 74 3.59 -14.15 8.01
C PHE A 74 4.72 -15.16 7.75
N PHE A 75 4.38 -16.45 7.71
CA PHE A 75 5.36 -17.51 7.54
C PHE A 75 5.96 -17.55 6.13
N SER A 76 5.15 -17.29 5.09
CA SER A 76 5.66 -17.17 3.72
C SER A 76 6.67 -16.03 3.58
N LEU A 77 6.40 -14.86 4.17
CA LEU A 77 7.33 -13.73 4.16
C LEU A 77 8.54 -13.98 5.06
N LEU A 78 8.38 -14.62 6.20
CA LEU A 78 9.48 -14.99 7.07
C LEU A 78 10.48 -15.91 6.35
N LEU A 79 9.99 -16.95 5.68
CA LEU A 79 10.85 -17.82 4.86
C LEU A 79 11.50 -17.04 3.72
N SER A 80 10.77 -16.16 3.06
CA SER A 80 11.27 -15.35 1.96
C SER A 80 12.41 -14.41 2.34
N ILE A 81 12.49 -13.99 3.61
CA ILE A 81 13.57 -13.13 4.13
C ILE A 81 14.93 -13.83 4.09
N PHE A 82 14.95 -15.15 4.22
CA PHE A 82 16.18 -15.96 4.26
C PHE A 82 16.58 -16.54 2.90
N LEU A 83 15.72 -16.43 1.90
CA LEU A 83 15.93 -17.01 0.57
C LEU A 83 16.34 -15.95 -0.45
N TYR A 84 17.01 -16.39 -1.52
CA TYR A 84 17.22 -15.58 -2.71
C TYR A 84 15.87 -15.28 -3.38
N PHE A 85 15.75 -14.14 -4.03
CA PHE A 85 14.51 -13.63 -4.59
C PHE A 85 13.72 -14.61 -5.48
N PRO A 86 14.33 -15.37 -6.42
CA PRO A 86 13.58 -16.36 -7.20
C PRO A 86 12.95 -17.45 -6.34
N PHE A 87 13.67 -17.94 -5.33
CA PHE A 87 13.15 -18.94 -4.41
C PHE A 87 12.07 -18.38 -3.49
N SER A 88 12.16 -17.11 -3.12
CA SER A 88 11.13 -16.42 -2.36
C SER A 88 9.81 -16.33 -3.13
N ILE A 89 9.86 -16.10 -4.45
CA ILE A 89 8.68 -16.13 -5.30
C ILE A 89 8.06 -17.55 -5.31
N LEU A 90 8.88 -18.59 -5.44
CA LEU A 90 8.40 -19.97 -5.39
C LEU A 90 7.70 -20.31 -4.07
N VAL A 91 8.21 -19.81 -2.94
CA VAL A 91 7.57 -19.96 -1.63
C VAL A 91 6.18 -19.31 -1.64
N ILE A 92 6.05 -18.08 -2.12
CA ILE A 92 4.75 -17.40 -2.20
C ILE A 92 3.81 -18.16 -3.12
N LEU A 93 4.28 -18.64 -4.29
CA LEU A 93 3.47 -19.45 -5.19
C LEU A 93 3.02 -20.75 -4.53
N PHE A 94 3.92 -21.45 -3.83
CA PHE A 94 3.59 -22.67 -3.10
C PHE A 94 2.47 -22.45 -2.06
N PHE A 95 2.59 -21.44 -1.22
CA PHE A 95 1.54 -21.14 -0.25
C PHE A 95 0.25 -20.65 -0.90
N SER A 96 0.31 -19.99 -2.05
CA SER A 96 -0.89 -19.60 -2.81
C SER A 96 -1.66 -20.81 -3.35
N LEU A 97 -0.98 -21.91 -3.64
CA LEU A 97 -1.61 -23.17 -4.06
C LEU A 97 -2.55 -23.74 -3.01
N PHE A 98 -2.29 -23.47 -1.72
CA PHE A 98 -3.20 -23.88 -0.66
C PHE A 98 -4.61 -23.26 -0.84
N TYR A 99 -4.70 -21.98 -1.18
CA TYR A 99 -5.98 -21.32 -1.42
C TYR A 99 -6.62 -21.71 -2.74
N THR A 100 -5.81 -21.92 -3.80
CA THR A 100 -6.33 -22.42 -5.08
C THR A 100 -6.90 -23.82 -4.95
N PHE A 101 -6.23 -24.70 -4.23
CA PHE A 101 -6.66 -26.07 -3.97
C PHE A 101 -7.97 -26.10 -3.14
N ASN A 102 -8.05 -25.32 -2.06
CA ASN A 102 -9.27 -25.20 -1.28
C ASN A 102 -10.43 -24.67 -2.13
N PHE A 103 -10.18 -23.68 -2.99
CA PHE A 103 -11.18 -23.15 -3.92
C PHE A 103 -11.70 -24.20 -4.89
N LEU A 104 -10.82 -25.04 -5.45
CA LEU A 104 -11.19 -26.10 -6.41
C LEU A 104 -11.97 -27.24 -5.75
N ILE A 105 -11.60 -27.62 -4.53
CA ILE A 105 -12.25 -28.74 -3.83
C ILE A 105 -13.63 -28.35 -3.29
N LYS A 106 -13.74 -27.20 -2.64
CA LYS A 106 -14.96 -26.83 -1.92
C LYS A 106 -16.14 -26.56 -2.83
N LYS A 107 -15.98 -26.47 -4.18
CA LYS A 107 -17.06 -26.23 -5.18
C LYS A 107 -18.17 -25.27 -4.70
N ASN A 108 -17.91 -24.53 -3.61
CA ASN A 108 -18.90 -23.71 -2.96
C ASN A 108 -19.12 -22.43 -3.77
N THR A 109 -20.36 -22.08 -3.91
CA THR A 109 -20.89 -20.87 -4.56
C THR A 109 -20.35 -19.56 -3.96
N ASP A 110 -19.79 -19.61 -2.77
CA ASP A 110 -19.20 -18.45 -2.11
C ASP A 110 -17.77 -18.24 -2.63
N ASN A 111 -17.54 -17.11 -3.27
CA ASN A 111 -16.21 -16.67 -3.79
C ASN A 111 -15.18 -16.39 -2.67
N TYR A 112 -15.32 -17.04 -1.51
CA TYR A 112 -14.56 -16.83 -0.29
C TYR A 112 -13.07 -17.06 -0.47
N ASP A 113 -12.69 -18.25 -0.94
CA ASP A 113 -11.29 -18.65 -1.09
C ASP A 113 -10.58 -17.83 -2.18
N LYS A 114 -11.31 -17.33 -3.19
CA LYS A 114 -10.75 -16.41 -4.20
C LYS A 114 -10.29 -15.10 -3.57
N TRP A 115 -11.08 -14.53 -2.66
CA TRP A 115 -10.71 -13.28 -2.00
C TRP A 115 -9.54 -13.46 -1.05
N LEU A 116 -9.41 -14.63 -0.41
CA LEU A 116 -8.23 -14.96 0.38
C LEU A 116 -6.99 -15.09 -0.50
N LEU A 117 -7.09 -15.76 -1.65
CA LEU A 117 -6.00 -15.86 -2.63
C LEU A 117 -5.56 -14.47 -3.12
N TYR A 118 -6.52 -13.63 -3.51
CA TYR A 118 -6.21 -12.26 -3.97
C TYR A 118 -5.53 -11.45 -2.87
N GLY A 119 -5.99 -11.56 -1.63
CA GLY A 119 -5.37 -10.89 -0.48
C GLY A 119 -3.98 -11.40 -0.18
N PHE A 120 -3.78 -12.72 -0.25
CA PHE A 120 -2.48 -13.34 -0.07
C PHE A 120 -1.46 -12.78 -1.07
N LEU A 121 -1.77 -12.79 -2.36
CA LEU A 121 -0.90 -12.28 -3.41
C LEU A 121 -0.70 -10.76 -3.32
N TYR A 122 -1.78 -10.01 -3.05
CA TYR A 122 -1.76 -8.55 -2.91
C TYR A 122 -0.87 -8.08 -1.78
N ILE A 123 -0.80 -8.83 -0.68
CA ILE A 123 0.03 -8.49 0.48
C ILE A 123 1.46 -9.01 0.29
N CYS A 124 1.63 -10.28 -0.08
CA CYS A 124 2.95 -10.90 -0.11
C CYS A 124 3.85 -10.37 -1.23
N ILE A 125 3.32 -10.16 -2.46
CA ILE A 125 4.15 -9.78 -3.60
C ILE A 125 4.81 -8.40 -3.38
N PRO A 126 4.10 -7.32 -3.05
CA PRO A 126 4.75 -6.02 -2.87
C PRO A 126 5.68 -5.99 -1.65
N LEU A 127 5.33 -6.68 -0.56
CA LEU A 127 6.19 -6.75 0.62
C LEU A 127 7.49 -7.53 0.34
N LEU A 128 7.42 -8.60 -0.46
CA LEU A 128 8.61 -9.31 -0.94
C LEU A 128 9.48 -8.40 -1.81
N ILE A 129 8.86 -7.68 -2.75
CA ILE A 129 9.56 -6.71 -3.62
C ILE A 129 10.26 -5.64 -2.78
N PHE A 130 9.60 -5.12 -1.74
CA PHE A 130 10.22 -4.15 -0.83
C PHE A 130 11.50 -4.68 -0.19
N ILE A 131 11.46 -5.91 0.35
CA ILE A 131 12.65 -6.56 0.94
C ILE A 131 13.73 -6.77 -0.12
N HIS A 132 13.33 -7.19 -1.32
CA HIS A 132 14.27 -7.47 -2.40
C HIS A 132 15.00 -6.22 -2.85
N ILE A 133 14.30 -5.12 -3.12
CA ILE A 133 14.91 -3.84 -3.47
C ILE A 133 15.85 -3.34 -2.36
N GLN A 134 15.44 -3.53 -1.11
CA GLN A 134 16.28 -3.16 0.04
C GLN A 134 17.59 -3.96 0.10
N ASN A 135 17.59 -5.21 -0.33
CA ASN A 135 18.78 -6.06 -0.33
C ASN A 135 19.67 -5.86 -1.56
N LEU A 136 19.10 -5.42 -2.69
CA LEU A 136 19.86 -5.18 -3.93
C LEU A 136 20.74 -3.94 -3.88
N TYR A 137 20.25 -2.90 -3.24
CA TYR A 137 20.91 -1.61 -3.19
C TYR A 137 21.38 -1.33 -1.76
N ASP A 138 22.69 -1.17 -1.59
CA ASP A 138 23.25 -0.65 -0.32
C ASP A 138 22.70 0.77 -0.05
N ASP A 139 22.32 1.46 -1.13
CA ASP A 139 21.77 2.80 -1.09
C ASP A 139 20.26 2.77 -0.87
N LYS A 140 19.87 2.83 0.40
CA LYS A 140 18.48 2.80 0.88
C LYS A 140 17.68 4.04 0.48
N ILE A 141 18.34 5.03 -0.11
CA ILE A 141 17.77 6.30 -0.56
C ILE A 141 16.74 6.08 -1.67
N LEU A 142 16.90 5.04 -2.51
CA LEU A 142 15.96 4.71 -3.57
C LEU A 142 14.54 4.42 -3.03
N LEU A 143 14.42 3.62 -1.97
CA LEU A 143 13.12 3.34 -1.34
C LEU A 143 12.55 4.56 -0.62
N ILE A 144 13.40 5.41 -0.05
CA ILE A 144 12.95 6.68 0.54
C ILE A 144 12.41 7.60 -0.55
N TRP A 145 13.12 7.74 -1.67
CA TRP A 145 12.65 8.48 -2.83
C TRP A 145 11.29 7.97 -3.32
N PHE A 146 11.16 6.66 -3.47
CA PHE A 146 9.89 6.03 -3.81
C PHE A 146 8.76 6.43 -2.85
N LEU A 147 9.00 6.34 -1.53
CA LEU A 147 8.02 6.73 -0.53
C LEU A 147 7.67 8.22 -0.60
N VAL A 148 8.66 9.09 -0.90
CA VAL A 148 8.42 10.53 -1.12
C VAL A 148 7.48 10.75 -2.29
N VAL A 149 7.67 10.05 -3.42
CA VAL A 149 6.78 10.16 -4.59
C VAL A 149 5.36 9.70 -4.24
N VAL A 150 5.22 8.53 -3.60
CA VAL A 150 3.90 7.98 -3.25
C VAL A 150 3.15 8.88 -2.27
N PHE A 151 3.77 9.28 -1.17
CA PHE A 151 3.12 10.13 -0.17
C PHE A 151 2.81 11.53 -0.71
N SER A 152 3.71 12.10 -1.53
CA SER A 152 3.45 13.36 -2.21
C SER A 152 2.24 13.26 -3.14
N THR A 153 2.07 12.13 -3.83
CA THR A 153 0.90 11.88 -4.70
C THR A 153 -0.39 11.97 -3.90
N ASP A 154 -0.48 11.31 -2.74
CA ASP A 154 -1.67 11.33 -1.89
C ASP A 154 -1.95 12.73 -1.34
N ILE A 155 -0.91 13.44 -0.88
CA ILE A 155 -1.02 14.78 -0.32
C ILE A 155 -1.50 15.77 -1.38
N PHE A 156 -0.82 15.86 -2.52
CA PHE A 156 -1.13 16.82 -3.54
C PHE A 156 -2.45 16.53 -4.25
N SER A 157 -2.78 15.26 -4.49
CA SER A 157 -4.08 14.89 -5.07
C SER A 157 -5.24 15.29 -4.16
N TYR A 158 -5.07 15.16 -2.84
CA TYR A 158 -6.06 15.61 -1.87
C TYR A 158 -6.18 17.14 -1.82
N ILE A 159 -5.05 17.86 -1.74
CA ILE A 159 -5.02 19.32 -1.65
C ILE A 159 -5.67 19.94 -2.89
N PHE A 160 -5.20 19.60 -4.08
CA PHE A 160 -5.69 20.18 -5.32
C PHE A 160 -7.11 19.72 -5.67
N GLY A 161 -7.45 18.49 -5.32
CA GLY A 161 -8.84 18.01 -5.46
C GLY A 161 -9.84 18.80 -4.62
N LYS A 162 -9.42 19.25 -3.42
CA LYS A 162 -10.24 20.07 -2.53
C LYS A 162 -10.26 21.55 -2.93
N LEU A 163 -9.15 22.11 -3.38
CA LEU A 163 -9.01 23.52 -3.74
C LEU A 163 -9.69 23.83 -5.09
N ILE A 164 -9.36 23.07 -6.13
CA ILE A 164 -9.84 23.36 -7.50
C ILE A 164 -11.20 22.72 -7.74
N LYS A 165 -11.50 21.60 -7.01
CA LYS A 165 -12.73 20.83 -7.23
C LYS A 165 -12.79 20.33 -8.68
N GLY A 166 -13.98 20.26 -9.29
CA GLY A 166 -14.17 19.81 -10.65
C GLY A 166 -14.86 18.44 -10.77
N PRO A 167 -14.97 17.89 -11.98
CA PRO A 167 -15.66 16.63 -12.20
C PRO A 167 -14.96 15.49 -11.45
N LYS A 168 -15.78 14.57 -10.92
CA LYS A 168 -15.31 13.40 -10.18
C LYS A 168 -14.92 12.30 -11.14
N ILE A 169 -13.79 11.61 -10.88
CA ILE A 169 -13.35 10.51 -11.73
C ILE A 169 -14.24 9.29 -11.52
N PHE A 170 -14.53 8.97 -10.26
CA PHE A 170 -15.31 7.80 -9.87
C PHE A 170 -16.39 8.19 -8.85
N PRO A 171 -17.54 8.72 -9.30
CA PRO A 171 -18.57 9.23 -8.39
C PRO A 171 -19.11 8.19 -7.40
N ILE A 172 -19.19 6.91 -7.81
CA ILE A 172 -19.77 5.82 -7.03
C ILE A 172 -18.75 5.22 -6.04
N THR A 173 -17.51 4.98 -6.47
CA THR A 173 -16.51 4.27 -5.68
C THR A 173 -15.70 5.20 -4.79
N SER A 174 -15.29 6.35 -5.31
CA SER A 174 -14.49 7.35 -4.61
C SER A 174 -14.96 8.78 -4.92
N PRO A 175 -16.03 9.26 -4.28
CA PRO A 175 -16.65 10.55 -4.59
C PRO A 175 -15.78 11.77 -4.23
N SER A 176 -14.69 11.58 -3.52
CA SER A 176 -13.74 12.65 -3.16
C SER A 176 -12.67 12.89 -4.23
N LYS A 177 -12.47 11.99 -5.19
CA LYS A 177 -11.42 12.12 -6.22
C LYS A 177 -11.90 12.87 -7.45
N THR A 178 -11.16 13.93 -7.83
CA THR A 178 -11.43 14.78 -8.97
C THR A 178 -10.35 14.67 -10.03
N TYR A 179 -10.66 14.94 -11.30
CA TYR A 179 -9.67 14.98 -12.37
C TYR A 179 -8.57 16.01 -12.12
N SER A 180 -8.91 17.20 -11.61
CA SER A 180 -7.95 18.23 -11.25
C SER A 180 -6.98 17.76 -10.16
N GLY A 181 -7.51 17.11 -9.13
CA GLY A 181 -6.69 16.56 -8.03
C GLY A 181 -5.72 15.46 -8.50
N THR A 182 -6.17 14.54 -9.37
CA THR A 182 -5.28 13.49 -9.87
C THR A 182 -4.20 14.03 -10.78
N PHE A 183 -4.53 14.91 -11.73
CA PHE A 183 -3.56 15.46 -12.67
C PHE A 183 -2.49 16.29 -11.96
N LEU A 184 -2.91 17.23 -11.12
CA LEU A 184 -1.99 18.06 -10.34
C LEU A 184 -1.27 17.25 -9.26
N GLY A 185 -1.91 16.22 -8.71
CA GLY A 185 -1.27 15.28 -7.81
C GLY A 185 -0.08 14.59 -8.45
N ILE A 186 -0.23 14.03 -9.65
CA ILE A 186 0.86 13.42 -10.42
C ILE A 186 1.94 14.46 -10.74
N PHE A 187 1.57 15.65 -11.21
CA PHE A 187 2.51 16.68 -11.57
C PHE A 187 3.39 17.12 -10.39
N PHE A 188 2.78 17.50 -9.26
CA PHE A 188 3.54 17.96 -8.09
C PHE A 188 4.26 16.82 -7.36
N ALA A 189 3.74 15.60 -7.37
CA ALA A 189 4.47 14.44 -6.85
C ALA A 189 5.71 14.15 -7.71
N SER A 190 5.58 14.22 -9.03
CA SER A 190 6.72 14.03 -9.93
C SER A 190 7.78 15.11 -9.72
N THR A 191 7.39 16.37 -9.57
CA THR A 191 8.35 17.46 -9.29
C THR A 191 9.06 17.25 -7.95
N SER A 192 8.35 16.85 -6.88
CA SER A 192 8.97 16.55 -5.58
C SER A 192 9.92 15.35 -5.64
N GLY A 193 9.57 14.29 -6.39
CA GLY A 193 10.43 13.14 -6.62
C GLY A 193 11.69 13.49 -7.41
N ILE A 194 11.56 14.33 -8.45
CA ILE A 194 12.71 14.81 -9.24
C ILE A 194 13.64 15.66 -8.36
N VAL A 195 13.09 16.61 -7.61
CA VAL A 195 13.90 17.45 -6.71
C VAL A 195 14.64 16.60 -5.69
N PHE A 196 13.96 15.62 -5.07
CA PHE A 196 14.59 14.72 -4.12
C PHE A 196 15.73 13.92 -4.76
N SER A 197 15.50 13.35 -5.95
CA SER A 197 16.53 12.55 -6.62
C SER A 197 17.75 13.38 -7.05
N LEU A 198 17.55 14.61 -7.50
CA LEU A 198 18.66 15.52 -7.83
C LEU A 198 19.51 15.89 -6.60
N MET A 199 18.92 15.89 -5.41
CA MET A 199 19.63 16.18 -4.16
C MET A 199 20.37 14.97 -3.59
N PHE A 200 19.82 13.76 -3.75
CA PHE A 200 20.25 12.58 -3.00
C PHE A 200 20.64 11.38 -3.86
N ILE A 201 20.32 11.35 -5.16
CA ILE A 201 20.58 10.22 -6.05
C ILE A 201 21.34 10.69 -7.29
N ASN A 202 22.67 10.54 -7.30
CA ASN A 202 23.53 11.14 -8.32
C ASN A 202 23.54 10.47 -9.71
N ASN A 203 22.91 9.28 -9.89
CA ASN A 203 23.15 8.45 -11.07
C ASN A 203 21.92 8.19 -11.97
N ILE A 204 20.77 8.78 -11.71
CA ILE A 204 19.58 8.58 -12.55
C ILE A 204 19.54 9.68 -13.62
N LYS A 205 19.52 9.29 -14.90
CA LYS A 205 19.30 10.25 -16.00
C LYS A 205 17.94 10.93 -15.80
N LEU A 206 17.89 12.25 -15.99
CA LEU A 206 16.69 13.06 -15.76
C LEU A 206 15.47 12.55 -16.53
N SER A 207 15.66 12.07 -17.77
CA SER A 207 14.58 11.51 -18.59
C SER A 207 13.92 10.27 -17.94
N TYR A 208 14.72 9.35 -17.42
CA TYR A 208 14.21 8.18 -16.72
C TYR A 208 13.55 8.54 -15.40
N ASN A 209 14.12 9.48 -14.67
CA ASN A 209 13.57 9.95 -13.42
C ASN A 209 12.16 10.54 -13.59
N ILE A 210 11.95 11.36 -14.63
CA ILE A 210 10.63 11.92 -14.96
C ILE A 210 9.62 10.79 -15.23
N ILE A 211 10.00 9.83 -16.08
CA ILE A 211 9.14 8.69 -16.42
C ILE A 211 8.79 7.87 -15.17
N PHE A 212 9.78 7.58 -14.33
CA PHE A 212 9.60 6.80 -13.11
C PHE A 212 8.65 7.50 -12.13
N CYS A 213 8.84 8.79 -11.88
CA CYS A 213 7.97 9.55 -11.01
C CYS A 213 6.52 9.58 -11.51
N ILE A 214 6.30 9.75 -12.82
CA ILE A 214 4.95 9.75 -13.42
C ILE A 214 4.30 8.36 -13.30
N LEU A 215 5.03 7.29 -13.57
CA LEU A 215 4.50 5.93 -13.51
C LEU A 215 4.19 5.53 -12.06
N ILE A 216 5.10 5.82 -11.12
CA ILE A 216 4.90 5.53 -9.69
C ILE A 216 3.69 6.30 -9.14
N SER A 217 3.58 7.61 -9.42
CA SER A 217 2.47 8.42 -8.95
C SER A 217 1.12 8.00 -9.57
N SER A 218 1.10 7.67 -10.86
CA SER A 218 -0.10 7.17 -11.53
C SER A 218 -0.57 5.84 -10.95
N THR A 219 0.35 4.92 -10.70
CA THR A 219 0.03 3.61 -10.13
C THR A 219 -0.32 3.67 -8.64
N ALA A 220 0.21 4.63 -7.88
CA ALA A 220 -0.23 4.90 -6.52
C ALA A 220 -1.72 5.30 -6.48
N LEU A 221 -2.15 6.20 -7.35
CA LEU A 221 -3.57 6.57 -7.48
C LEU A 221 -4.45 5.41 -7.94
N PHE A 222 -3.94 4.56 -8.83
CA PHE A 222 -4.63 3.35 -9.25
C PHE A 222 -4.83 2.37 -8.08
N GLY A 223 -3.83 2.18 -7.23
CA GLY A 223 -3.89 1.32 -6.06
C GLY A 223 -4.97 1.74 -5.07
N ASP A 224 -5.01 3.03 -4.71
CA ASP A 224 -6.06 3.58 -3.86
C ASP A 224 -7.46 3.41 -4.50
N PHE A 225 -7.59 3.60 -5.82
CA PHE A 225 -8.83 3.31 -6.52
C PHE A 225 -9.22 1.83 -6.44
N PHE A 226 -8.27 0.93 -6.64
CA PHE A 226 -8.49 -0.52 -6.61
C PHE A 226 -9.05 -0.98 -5.25
N ILE A 227 -8.42 -0.60 -4.15
CA ILE A 227 -8.89 -0.93 -2.80
C ILE A 227 -10.22 -0.22 -2.49
N SER A 228 -10.41 1.01 -2.95
CA SER A 228 -11.70 1.69 -2.81
C SER A 228 -12.83 0.93 -3.49
N LYS A 229 -12.59 0.33 -4.66
CA LYS A 229 -13.56 -0.54 -5.36
C LYS A 229 -13.86 -1.81 -4.56
N ILE A 230 -12.83 -2.49 -4.02
CA ILE A 230 -13.00 -3.67 -3.18
C ILE A 230 -13.84 -3.35 -1.95
N LYS A 231 -13.56 -2.24 -1.25
CA LYS A 231 -14.37 -1.79 -0.12
C LYS A 231 -15.86 -1.61 -0.47
N ARG A 232 -16.18 -1.12 -1.66
CA ARG A 232 -17.58 -0.98 -2.11
C ARG A 232 -18.25 -2.31 -2.44
N ILE A 233 -17.49 -3.28 -2.98
CA ILE A 233 -18.01 -4.66 -3.18
C ILE A 233 -18.48 -5.23 -1.84
N PHE A 234 -17.70 -5.03 -0.77
CA PHE A 234 -18.05 -5.49 0.58
C PHE A 234 -18.89 -4.49 1.40
N LYS A 235 -19.41 -3.43 0.77
CA LYS A 235 -20.30 -2.43 1.38
C LYS A 235 -19.72 -1.73 2.62
N VAL A 236 -18.38 -1.61 2.69
CA VAL A 236 -17.70 -0.89 3.76
C VAL A 236 -17.04 0.38 3.23
N LYS A 237 -16.74 1.31 4.13
CA LYS A 237 -16.05 2.57 3.79
C LYS A 237 -14.56 2.51 4.11
N ASN A 238 -14.20 1.95 5.25
CA ASN A 238 -12.82 1.82 5.74
C ASN A 238 -12.47 0.34 5.82
N SER A 239 -11.20 -0.02 5.63
CA SER A 239 -10.73 -1.40 5.76
C SER A 239 -10.65 -1.87 7.22
N GLY A 240 -10.50 -0.94 8.15
CA GLY A 240 -10.38 -1.20 9.58
C GLY A 240 -10.41 0.08 10.42
N ASN A 241 -10.16 -0.07 11.72
CA ASN A 241 -10.10 1.03 12.70
C ASN A 241 -8.77 1.04 13.46
N LEU A 242 -7.73 0.38 12.93
CA LEU A 242 -6.43 0.26 13.62
C LEU A 242 -5.73 1.60 13.77
N LEU A 243 -5.91 2.51 12.80
CA LEU A 243 -5.28 3.83 12.84
C LEU A 243 -6.32 4.89 13.25
N PRO A 244 -6.26 5.41 14.48
CA PRO A 244 -7.20 6.43 14.93
C PRO A 244 -7.26 7.62 13.98
N GLY A 245 -8.46 7.92 13.48
CA GLY A 245 -8.70 9.01 12.52
C GLY A 245 -8.35 8.71 11.05
N HIS A 246 -7.56 7.67 10.75
CA HIS A 246 -7.12 7.32 9.39
C HIS A 246 -7.84 6.09 8.79
N GLY A 247 -8.57 5.31 9.60
CA GLY A 247 -9.16 4.05 9.15
C GLY A 247 -8.24 2.86 9.34
N GLY A 248 -8.07 2.02 8.32
CA GLY A 248 -7.23 0.84 8.38
C GLY A 248 -5.78 1.09 7.93
N PHE A 249 -4.93 0.13 8.26
CA PHE A 249 -3.56 0.06 7.76
C PHE A 249 -3.53 -0.25 6.25
N LEU A 250 -4.48 -1.06 5.78
CA LEU A 250 -4.69 -1.36 4.37
C LEU A 250 -5.03 -0.11 3.55
N ASP A 251 -5.72 0.87 4.15
CA ASP A 251 -6.04 2.18 3.53
C ASP A 251 -4.79 3.08 3.34
N ARG A 252 -3.62 2.65 3.82
CA ARG A 252 -2.33 3.33 3.62
C ARG A 252 -1.38 2.52 2.76
N TYR A 253 -1.60 1.23 2.71
CA TYR A 253 -0.82 0.32 1.88
C TYR A 253 -1.28 0.31 0.42
N ASP A 254 -2.50 0.74 0.15
CA ASP A 254 -3.15 0.68 -1.16
C ASP A 254 -2.36 1.42 -2.26
N SER A 255 -1.88 2.64 -1.99
CA SER A 255 -1.03 3.40 -2.92
C SER A 255 0.38 2.80 -3.06
N ILE A 256 0.90 2.15 -2.02
CA ILE A 256 2.25 1.56 -2.01
C ILE A 256 2.29 0.25 -2.81
N ALA A 257 1.28 -0.60 -2.69
CA ALA A 257 1.32 -1.97 -3.21
C ALA A 257 1.57 -2.02 -4.72
N PHE A 258 0.75 -1.36 -5.51
CA PHE A 258 0.88 -1.37 -6.98
C PHE A 258 2.11 -0.59 -7.46
N SER A 259 2.42 0.52 -6.81
CA SER A 259 3.57 1.35 -7.18
C SER A 259 4.91 0.66 -6.89
N LEU A 260 5.00 -0.20 -5.85
CA LEU A 260 6.17 -1.05 -5.61
C LEU A 260 6.40 -2.06 -6.74
N ILE A 261 5.33 -2.68 -7.25
CA ILE A 261 5.43 -3.61 -8.38
C ILE A 261 5.98 -2.88 -9.61
N VAL A 262 5.47 -1.68 -9.88
CA VAL A 262 5.96 -0.86 -11.00
C VAL A 262 7.40 -0.43 -10.79
N LEU A 263 7.76 0.02 -9.58
CA LEU A 263 9.16 0.34 -9.27
C LEU A 263 10.10 -0.84 -9.55
N PHE A 264 9.70 -2.05 -9.16
CA PHE A 264 10.48 -3.27 -9.44
C PHE A 264 10.76 -3.44 -10.93
N PHE A 265 9.74 -3.35 -11.77
CA PHE A 265 9.92 -3.44 -13.22
C PHE A 265 10.81 -2.31 -13.77
N LEU A 266 10.62 -1.08 -13.29
CA LEU A 266 11.43 0.05 -13.74
C LEU A 266 12.92 -0.13 -13.42
N ILE A 267 13.25 -0.70 -12.26
CA ILE A 267 14.64 -0.96 -11.85
C ILE A 267 15.31 -2.04 -12.74
N TYR A 268 14.54 -3.03 -13.22
CA TYR A 268 15.08 -4.14 -14.00
C TYR A 268 15.12 -3.87 -15.51
N PHE A 269 14.30 -2.95 -16.03
CA PHE A 269 14.22 -2.67 -17.46
C PHE A 269 14.99 -1.41 -17.89
N PHE A 270 15.36 -0.58 -16.96
CA PHE A 270 16.06 0.69 -17.22
C PHE A 270 17.26 0.89 -16.31
#